data_45fa2f463c81b3b40a2e81632fa88640
#
_entry.id   45fa2f463c81b3b40a2e81632fa88640
#
_cell.length_a   1.000
_cell.length_b   1.000
_cell.length_c   1.000
_cell.angle_alpha   90.00
_cell.angle_beta   90.00
_cell.angle_gamma   90.00
#
_symmetry.space_group_name_H-M   'P 1'
#
loop_
_entity.id
_entity.type
_entity.pdbx_description
1 polymer ?
#
loop_
_entity_poly.entity_id
_entity_poly.type
_entity_poly.pdbx_seq_one_letter_code
_entity_poly.pdbx_strand_id
1 'polypeptide(L)'
;MKDLLCIDILIRVPLNKFFTYKSNIKTKIGSVVKIPFGNNNEIVKGIVISKPYNKKSNFQIKEIISVESYESILSDPQLELLNWSSSYYLVGLPKIFNSIFSKNILDINLDEQSHKKINQKNKNYKTNLVVDHSKNIIPNIIDEIKSNTNYKQILILCPNSYKTQSTFNILSKKCKDMYIYDSKTIPSDKIKIWKSILKNEKIIILGSKSAVFLPFIDLKKIYVIYEHNYLYKETDKVLRFNARDCAVVLSNIHMCDIDLISDSPSLESMYNTKKNKFKFYDKSKKLKLKTDLKRISIFNRLENKLKNKIDGIISLNILDRIKTNFEKNQKSIVFTPYSSDIEEIQNSLTRSNSNYKILSISNTSTITRNQIEMFFKEINQYDIIIGNYSVIDGLDQFNYNLLILIDPDKISSISNYRSNEIYFQLIFKVIKKVKYDDKEAIIQLFKSDSSELKDIIRDDYFKIISKEMNERELFNYSPFKRLISLELSSKKKDDILSKGDTLYNQIKNKFSFCDITNVGLIKSRGKIIYKIYLKLDRVRNLRKNKKIIFEEIIKVNRMKKFNNNLITIDVDP
;
A
#
# COMPACT_ATOMS: atom_id res chain seq x y z
N MET A 1 11.93 48.11 11.76
CA MET A 1 11.75 46.63 11.85
C MET A 1 13.13 46.01 11.84
N LYS A 2 13.52 45.25 12.88
CA LYS A 2 14.78 44.51 12.87
C LYS A 2 14.62 43.26 12.00
N ASP A 3 15.56 43.02 11.11
CA ASP A 3 15.63 41.74 10.38
C ASP A 3 15.96 40.64 11.38
N LEU A 4 15.03 39.69 11.50
CA LEU A 4 15.18 38.52 12.39
C LEU A 4 15.60 37.31 11.58
N LEU A 5 16.70 36.67 11.97
CA LEU A 5 17.08 35.39 11.38
C LEU A 5 16.11 34.31 11.87
N CYS A 6 15.38 33.73 10.94
CA CYS A 6 14.30 32.78 11.21
C CYS A 6 14.53 31.44 10.50
N ILE A 7 13.96 30.40 11.06
CA ILE A 7 13.85 29.07 10.43
C ILE A 7 12.43 28.54 10.56
N ASP A 8 12.04 27.69 9.64
CA ASP A 8 10.77 26.99 9.71
C ASP A 8 10.95 25.59 10.32
N ILE A 9 10.05 25.27 11.23
CA ILE A 9 10.07 24.04 12.00
C ILE A 9 8.78 23.25 11.76
N LEU A 10 8.94 21.98 11.52
CA LEU A 10 7.87 21.00 11.43
C LEU A 10 7.61 20.43 12.82
N ILE A 11 6.41 20.68 13.33
CA ILE A 11 5.94 20.18 14.62
C ILE A 11 4.89 19.11 14.37
N ARG A 12 4.88 18.08 15.21
CA ARG A 12 3.90 17.00 15.14
C ARG A 12 2.55 17.40 15.74
N VAL A 13 1.82 18.24 15.01
CA VAL A 13 0.46 18.68 15.35
C VAL A 13 -0.47 18.45 14.15
N PRO A 14 -1.80 18.30 14.33
CA PRO A 14 -2.74 18.02 13.25
C PRO A 14 -2.98 19.20 12.30
N LEU A 15 -2.06 20.15 12.25
CA LEU A 15 -2.13 21.36 11.44
C LEU A 15 -1.30 21.20 10.16
N ASN A 16 -1.79 21.73 9.06
CA ASN A 16 -1.07 21.69 7.77
C ASN A 16 -0.26 22.98 7.56
N LYS A 17 0.61 23.30 8.50
CA LYS A 17 1.49 24.48 8.41
C LYS A 17 2.82 24.24 9.08
N PHE A 18 3.82 24.99 8.65
CA PHE A 18 5.10 25.12 9.34
C PHE A 18 5.03 26.26 10.35
N PHE A 19 5.93 26.20 11.32
CA PHE A 19 6.00 27.22 12.37
C PHE A 19 7.37 27.89 12.32
N THR A 20 7.38 29.23 12.24
CA THR A 20 8.60 30.04 12.16
C THR A 20 9.09 30.39 13.55
N TYR A 21 10.39 30.17 13.81
CA TYR A 21 11.08 30.53 15.04
C TYR A 21 12.34 31.33 14.75
N LYS A 22 12.79 32.18 15.71
CA LYS A 22 14.10 32.81 15.62
C LYS A 22 15.19 31.75 15.78
N SER A 23 16.22 31.87 14.95
CA SER A 23 17.37 30.97 14.94
C SER A 23 18.57 31.65 15.60
N ASN A 24 18.70 31.49 16.91
CA ASN A 24 19.86 31.98 17.67
C ASN A 24 20.98 30.94 17.72
N ILE A 25 20.70 29.72 17.27
CA ILE A 25 21.62 28.57 17.34
C ILE A 25 21.83 28.05 15.92
N LYS A 26 23.07 27.65 15.62
CA LYS A 26 23.40 27.04 14.33
C LYS A 26 22.66 25.70 14.18
N THR A 27 21.84 25.58 13.14
CA THR A 27 21.05 24.38 12.83
C THR A 27 21.18 24.00 11.37
N LYS A 28 20.96 22.72 11.06
CA LYS A 28 20.87 22.19 9.68
C LYS A 28 19.42 21.76 9.41
N ILE A 29 19.03 21.64 8.13
CA ILE A 29 17.77 20.99 7.77
C ILE A 29 17.81 19.56 8.30
N GLY A 30 16.76 19.14 9.01
CA GLY A 30 16.65 17.83 9.64
C GLY A 30 17.16 17.76 11.08
N SER A 31 17.78 18.82 11.62
CA SER A 31 18.10 18.92 13.06
C SER A 31 16.82 18.83 13.90
N VAL A 32 16.92 18.20 15.07
CA VAL A 32 15.82 18.16 16.06
C VAL A 32 16.03 19.25 17.10
N VAL A 33 15.02 20.07 17.32
CA VAL A 33 15.07 21.19 18.26
C VAL A 33 13.93 21.15 19.27
N LYS A 34 14.16 21.66 20.48
CA LYS A 34 13.13 21.96 21.47
C LYS A 34 12.66 23.41 21.29
N ILE A 35 11.37 23.59 21.29
CA ILE A 35 10.72 24.89 21.03
C ILE A 35 9.51 25.09 21.94
N PRO A 36 9.18 26.34 22.31
CA PRO A 36 7.95 26.65 23.03
C PRO A 36 6.76 26.71 22.05
N PHE A 37 5.72 25.92 22.27
CA PHE A 37 4.56 25.84 21.39
C PHE A 37 3.24 26.17 22.10
N GLY A 38 2.27 26.71 21.35
CA GLY A 38 0.97 27.08 21.89
C GLY A 38 1.00 28.33 22.80
N ASN A 39 -0.15 28.65 23.39
CA ASN A 39 -0.28 29.83 24.28
C ASN A 39 0.45 29.62 25.61
N ASN A 40 0.50 28.37 26.08
CA ASN A 40 1.11 28.01 27.36
C ASN A 40 2.62 27.74 27.28
N ASN A 41 3.24 27.96 26.11
CA ASN A 41 4.66 27.70 25.87
C ASN A 41 5.13 26.26 26.22
N GLU A 42 4.27 25.26 25.96
CA GLU A 42 4.64 23.86 26.14
C GLU A 42 5.90 23.53 25.33
N ILE A 43 6.86 22.86 25.96
CA ILE A 43 8.09 22.48 25.29
C ILE A 43 7.82 21.24 24.42
N VAL A 44 7.97 21.41 23.10
CA VAL A 44 7.78 20.31 22.13
C VAL A 44 9.03 20.16 21.25
N LYS A 45 9.24 18.94 20.73
CA LYS A 45 10.28 18.69 19.74
C LYS A 45 9.76 18.95 18.33
N GLY A 46 10.60 19.53 17.49
CA GLY A 46 10.34 19.77 16.08
C GLY A 46 11.57 19.54 15.21
N ILE A 47 11.36 19.43 13.92
CA ILE A 47 12.43 19.25 12.92
C ILE A 47 12.59 20.53 12.11
N VAL A 48 13.82 21.00 11.98
CA VAL A 48 14.18 22.13 11.11
C VAL A 48 14.00 21.71 9.64
N ILE A 49 13.25 22.50 8.86
CA ILE A 49 12.94 22.17 7.46
C ILE A 49 13.34 23.26 6.46
N SER A 50 13.82 24.40 6.93
CA SER A 50 14.34 25.46 6.09
C SER A 50 15.79 25.81 6.48
N LYS A 51 16.52 26.40 5.52
CA LYS A 51 17.72 27.16 5.86
C LYS A 51 17.33 28.42 6.60
N PRO A 52 18.21 29.02 7.41
CA PRO A 52 17.97 30.33 8.01
C PRO A 52 17.71 31.40 6.94
N TYR A 53 16.73 32.26 7.19
CA TYR A 53 16.36 33.36 6.31
C TYR A 53 15.94 34.60 7.12
N ASN A 54 16.11 35.79 6.54
CA ASN A 54 15.71 37.02 7.17
C ASN A 54 14.19 37.25 7.00
N LYS A 55 13.50 37.54 8.09
CA LYS A 55 12.06 37.80 8.12
C LYS A 55 11.77 39.07 8.88
N LYS A 56 11.00 39.98 8.26
CA LYS A 56 10.37 41.12 8.93
C LYS A 56 9.03 40.69 9.52
N SER A 57 8.81 40.93 10.80
CA SER A 57 7.58 40.52 11.47
C SER A 57 7.14 41.63 12.43
N ASN A 58 5.83 41.87 12.43
CA ASN A 58 5.17 42.75 13.40
C ASN A 58 4.76 42.00 14.67
N PHE A 59 4.89 40.67 14.66
CA PHE A 59 4.57 39.79 15.79
C PHE A 59 5.86 39.31 16.45
N GLN A 60 5.80 39.07 17.75
CA GLN A 60 6.86 38.43 18.50
C GLN A 60 7.03 37.00 18.01
N ILE A 61 8.19 36.69 17.38
CA ILE A 61 8.54 35.35 16.98
C ILE A 61 9.29 34.71 18.15
N LYS A 62 8.81 33.53 18.59
CA LYS A 62 9.45 32.73 19.66
C LYS A 62 10.80 32.21 19.21
N GLU A 63 11.68 31.92 20.20
CA GLU A 63 13.05 31.44 19.97
C GLU A 63 13.15 29.94 20.18
N ILE A 64 14.16 29.31 19.57
CA ILE A 64 14.54 27.93 19.82
C ILE A 64 15.14 27.86 21.22
N ILE A 65 14.73 26.84 22.01
CA ILE A 65 15.25 26.63 23.37
C ILE A 65 16.58 25.91 23.31
N SER A 66 16.64 24.78 22.61
CA SER A 66 17.86 23.95 22.50
C SER A 66 17.83 23.08 21.25
N VAL A 67 19.00 22.57 20.87
CA VAL A 67 19.14 21.56 19.81
C VAL A 67 19.34 20.19 20.44
N GLU A 68 18.48 19.24 20.14
CA GLU A 68 18.53 17.85 20.63
C GLU A 68 19.40 16.96 19.74
N SER A 69 19.36 17.20 18.43
CA SER A 69 20.24 16.55 17.46
C SER A 69 20.71 17.57 16.43
N TYR A 70 21.99 17.82 16.35
CA TYR A 70 22.59 18.72 15.35
C TYR A 70 22.61 18.06 13.97
N GLU A 71 22.85 16.75 13.92
CA GLU A 71 22.80 16.01 12.68
C GLU A 71 21.36 15.75 12.26
N SER A 72 21.15 15.73 10.94
CA SER A 72 19.84 15.49 10.36
C SER A 72 19.36 14.07 10.65
N ILE A 73 18.18 13.95 11.20
CA ILE A 73 17.48 12.64 11.31
C ILE A 73 16.77 12.26 10.02
N LEU A 74 16.80 13.11 9.00
CA LEU A 74 16.23 12.88 7.68
C LEU A 74 17.35 12.84 6.64
N SER A 75 17.27 11.93 5.67
CA SER A 75 18.18 11.93 4.53
C SER A 75 17.68 12.84 3.41
N ASP A 76 18.59 13.37 2.57
CA ASP A 76 18.23 14.17 1.40
C ASP A 76 17.29 13.40 0.44
N PRO A 77 17.56 12.10 0.11
CA PRO A 77 16.63 11.31 -0.71
C PRO A 77 15.24 11.15 -0.09
N GLN A 78 15.16 11.00 1.24
CA GLN A 78 13.89 10.91 1.94
C GLN A 78 13.10 12.23 1.83
N LEU A 79 13.76 13.38 2.04
CA LEU A 79 13.15 14.70 1.88
C LEU A 79 12.64 14.92 0.44
N GLU A 80 13.40 14.47 -0.56
CA GLU A 80 13.00 14.53 -1.96
C GLU A 80 11.74 13.69 -2.22
N LEU A 81 11.68 12.46 -1.70
CA LEU A 81 10.51 11.59 -1.80
C LEU A 81 9.28 12.19 -1.08
N LEU A 82 9.46 12.79 0.10
CA LEU A 82 8.38 13.45 0.84
C LEU A 82 7.82 14.66 0.08
N ASN A 83 8.69 15.48 -0.52
CA ASN A 83 8.29 16.62 -1.35
C ASN A 83 7.58 16.18 -2.63
N TRP A 84 8.09 15.13 -3.29
CA TRP A 84 7.41 14.52 -4.42
C TRP A 84 6.02 14.00 -4.02
N SER A 85 5.92 13.28 -2.90
CA SER A 85 4.64 12.75 -2.38
C SER A 85 3.65 13.87 -2.08
N SER A 86 4.12 14.99 -1.51
CA SER A 86 3.29 16.17 -1.24
C SER A 86 2.67 16.73 -2.52
N SER A 87 3.46 16.92 -3.56
CA SER A 87 2.98 17.45 -4.84
C SER A 87 2.19 16.42 -5.65
N TYR A 88 2.53 15.13 -5.53
CA TYR A 88 1.86 14.07 -6.27
C TYR A 88 0.47 13.76 -5.71
N TYR A 89 0.36 13.61 -4.39
CA TYR A 89 -0.88 13.23 -3.71
C TYR A 89 -1.70 14.42 -3.20
N LEU A 90 -1.25 15.66 -3.42
CA LEU A 90 -1.93 16.89 -3.02
C LEU A 90 -2.17 16.99 -1.50
N VAL A 91 -1.19 16.56 -0.72
CA VAL A 91 -1.21 16.60 0.74
C VAL A 91 -0.03 17.41 1.24
N GLY A 92 -0.27 18.38 2.12
CA GLY A 92 0.82 19.20 2.67
C GLY A 92 1.83 18.39 3.47
N LEU A 93 3.10 18.75 3.36
CA LEU A 93 4.22 18.06 4.01
C LEU A 93 4.04 17.83 5.52
N PRO A 94 3.51 18.80 6.32
CA PRO A 94 3.23 18.56 7.74
C PRO A 94 2.25 17.41 7.99
N LYS A 95 1.20 17.31 7.18
CA LYS A 95 0.23 16.21 7.29
C LYS A 95 0.85 14.86 6.90
N ILE A 96 1.70 14.84 5.87
CA ILE A 96 2.44 13.65 5.45
C ILE A 96 3.31 13.16 6.60
N PHE A 97 4.13 14.05 7.17
CA PHE A 97 5.02 13.72 8.28
C PHE A 97 4.25 13.11 9.45
N ASN A 98 3.15 13.74 9.85
CA ASN A 98 2.33 13.27 10.96
C ASN A 98 1.66 11.90 10.70
N SER A 99 1.36 11.58 9.44
CA SER A 99 0.69 10.32 9.07
C SER A 99 1.63 9.15 8.91
N ILE A 100 2.90 9.41 8.54
CA ILE A 100 3.89 8.35 8.23
C ILE A 100 4.77 8.02 9.43
N PHE A 101 5.25 9.04 10.15
CA PHE A 101 6.27 8.86 11.17
C PHE A 101 5.68 8.73 12.59
N SER A 102 6.27 7.86 13.40
CA SER A 102 5.94 7.73 14.82
C SER A 102 6.51 8.89 15.64
N LYS A 103 5.94 9.19 16.83
CA LYS A 103 6.45 10.25 17.72
C LYS A 103 7.92 10.04 18.09
N ASN A 104 8.30 8.81 18.32
CA ASN A 104 9.61 8.39 18.80
C ASN A 104 10.76 8.67 17.83
N ILE A 105 10.47 9.03 16.57
CA ILE A 105 11.53 9.44 15.62
C ILE A 105 12.22 10.73 16.07
N LEU A 106 11.49 11.62 16.76
CA LEU A 106 12.06 12.84 17.33
C LEU A 106 12.97 12.60 18.54
N ASP A 107 13.06 11.35 19.04
CA ASP A 107 13.96 10.95 20.13
C ASP A 107 15.27 10.37 19.61
N ILE A 108 15.46 10.37 18.29
CA ILE A 108 16.71 9.95 17.66
C ILE A 108 17.77 11.03 17.92
N ASN A 109 18.83 10.64 18.58
CA ASN A 109 20.06 11.42 18.71
C ASN A 109 21.15 10.73 17.89
N LEU A 110 21.83 11.51 17.04
CA LEU A 110 22.91 11.06 16.18
C LEU A 110 24.19 11.78 16.58
N ASP A 111 25.26 11.01 16.71
CA ASP A 111 26.62 11.54 16.94
C ASP A 111 27.12 12.26 15.67
N GLU A 112 28.00 13.23 15.81
CA GLU A 112 28.46 14.15 14.74
C GLU A 112 29.07 13.49 13.49
N GLN A 113 29.40 12.20 13.54
CA GLN A 113 30.08 11.46 12.46
C GLN A 113 29.17 10.72 11.48
N SER A 114 27.85 10.87 11.57
CA SER A 114 26.89 9.93 10.93
C SER A 114 26.65 10.14 9.44
N HIS A 115 27.03 11.24 8.82
CA HIS A 115 26.68 11.52 7.42
C HIS A 115 27.89 11.60 6.49
N LYS A 116 28.31 10.46 5.93
CA LYS A 116 29.18 10.48 4.74
C LYS A 116 28.29 10.66 3.49
N LYS A 117 28.43 11.80 2.80
CA LYS A 117 27.83 11.98 1.46
C LYS A 117 28.41 10.92 0.52
N ILE A 118 27.54 10.10 -0.07
CA ILE A 118 27.94 9.09 -1.04
C ILE A 118 27.71 9.66 -2.43
N ASN A 119 28.78 9.86 -3.19
CA ASN A 119 28.75 10.46 -4.52
C ASN A 119 28.67 9.44 -5.67
N GLN A 120 28.57 8.14 -5.41
CA GLN A 120 28.50 7.14 -6.48
C GLN A 120 27.04 6.87 -6.87
N LYS A 121 26.57 7.54 -7.93
CA LYS A 121 25.27 7.31 -8.56
C LYS A 121 25.45 6.40 -9.77
N ASN A 122 24.70 5.31 -9.82
CA ASN A 122 24.67 4.43 -11.00
C ASN A 122 23.79 5.08 -12.08
N LYS A 123 24.39 5.66 -13.12
CA LYS A 123 23.66 6.29 -14.23
C LYS A 123 22.84 5.29 -15.06
N ASN A 124 23.10 4.00 -14.95
CA ASN A 124 22.49 2.93 -15.76
C ASN A 124 21.46 2.09 -15.00
N TYR A 125 20.86 2.62 -13.91
CA TYR A 125 19.84 1.92 -13.16
C TYR A 125 18.59 1.59 -13.98
N LYS A 126 17.89 0.52 -13.58
CA LYS A 126 16.77 -0.03 -14.33
C LYS A 126 15.56 -0.25 -13.44
N THR A 127 14.39 0.03 -14.00
CA THR A 127 13.13 -0.45 -13.46
C THR A 127 12.71 -1.68 -14.24
N ASN A 128 12.66 -2.82 -13.59
CA ASN A 128 12.33 -4.10 -14.19
C ASN A 128 10.94 -4.57 -13.76
N LEU A 129 10.13 -5.02 -14.70
CA LEU A 129 8.93 -5.80 -14.45
C LEU A 129 9.29 -7.27 -14.66
N VAL A 130 9.31 -8.04 -13.58
CA VAL A 130 9.68 -9.47 -13.58
C VAL A 130 8.43 -10.30 -13.38
N VAL A 131 8.00 -10.99 -14.43
CA VAL A 131 6.91 -11.97 -14.34
C VAL A 131 7.50 -13.33 -13.98
N ASP A 132 7.16 -13.82 -12.80
CA ASP A 132 7.65 -15.09 -12.30
C ASP A 132 6.51 -15.89 -11.68
N HIS A 133 6.25 -17.06 -12.24
CA HIS A 133 5.22 -17.99 -11.79
C HIS A 133 5.79 -19.12 -10.89
N SER A 134 7.11 -19.11 -10.69
CA SER A 134 7.78 -20.17 -9.93
C SER A 134 7.75 -19.92 -8.42
N LYS A 135 8.00 -20.98 -7.64
CA LYS A 135 8.28 -20.88 -6.19
C LYS A 135 9.64 -20.25 -5.89
N ASN A 136 10.42 -19.91 -6.93
CA ASN A 136 11.82 -19.50 -6.79
C ASN A 136 12.01 -17.97 -6.60
N ILE A 137 10.94 -17.19 -6.46
CA ILE A 137 11.05 -15.74 -6.27
C ILE A 137 12.00 -15.40 -5.11
N ILE A 138 11.77 -15.98 -3.94
CA ILE A 138 12.60 -15.71 -2.75
C ILE A 138 14.01 -16.31 -2.87
N PRO A 139 14.20 -17.57 -3.30
CA PRO A 139 15.53 -18.09 -3.63
C PRO A 139 16.32 -17.22 -4.60
N ASN A 140 15.72 -16.75 -5.69
CA ASN A 140 16.39 -15.88 -6.66
C ASN A 140 16.86 -14.55 -6.03
N ILE A 141 16.05 -13.96 -5.14
CA ILE A 141 16.43 -12.75 -4.37
C ILE A 141 17.63 -13.05 -3.47
N ILE A 142 17.64 -14.21 -2.79
CA ILE A 142 18.77 -14.63 -1.93
C ILE A 142 20.05 -14.72 -2.74
N ASP A 143 20.01 -15.39 -3.89
CA ASP A 143 21.18 -15.62 -4.73
C ASP A 143 21.72 -14.29 -5.29
N GLU A 144 20.84 -13.35 -5.68
CA GLU A 144 21.23 -12.01 -6.12
C GLU A 144 21.86 -11.20 -4.98
N ILE A 145 21.29 -11.24 -3.77
CA ILE A 145 21.86 -10.53 -2.61
C ILE A 145 23.25 -11.09 -2.25
N LYS A 146 23.42 -12.40 -2.31
CA LYS A 146 24.71 -13.04 -1.98
C LYS A 146 25.79 -12.79 -3.02
N SER A 147 25.42 -12.76 -4.30
CA SER A 147 26.37 -12.51 -5.40
C SER A 147 26.85 -11.05 -5.45
N ASN A 148 26.09 -10.12 -4.87
CA ASN A 148 26.41 -8.68 -4.87
C ASN A 148 26.92 -8.20 -3.51
N THR A 149 28.20 -8.39 -3.24
CA THR A 149 28.86 -7.98 -1.97
C THR A 149 28.82 -6.48 -1.72
N ASN A 150 28.64 -5.67 -2.77
CA ASN A 150 28.61 -4.19 -2.71
C ASN A 150 27.26 -3.62 -2.26
N TYR A 151 26.24 -4.44 -2.08
CA TYR A 151 24.93 -3.98 -1.59
C TYR A 151 25.04 -3.62 -0.11
N LYS A 152 24.88 -2.32 0.22
CA LYS A 152 24.82 -1.83 1.59
C LYS A 152 23.40 -1.78 2.12
N GLN A 153 22.53 -1.04 1.48
CA GLN A 153 21.14 -0.89 1.91
C GLN A 153 20.22 -1.50 0.84
N ILE A 154 19.37 -2.42 1.24
CA ILE A 154 18.40 -3.10 0.38
C ILE A 154 17.02 -2.94 0.99
N LEU A 155 16.02 -2.64 0.14
CA LEU A 155 14.62 -2.61 0.52
C LEU A 155 13.86 -3.73 -0.19
N ILE A 156 13.16 -4.57 0.59
CA ILE A 156 12.25 -5.59 0.08
C ILE A 156 10.85 -5.23 0.57
N LEU A 157 9.98 -4.80 -0.33
CA LEU A 157 8.59 -4.48 -0.01
C LEU A 157 7.69 -5.70 -0.18
N CYS A 158 6.87 -5.95 0.83
CA CYS A 158 5.82 -6.95 0.86
C CYS A 158 4.45 -6.27 1.02
N PRO A 159 3.37 -6.85 0.47
CA PRO A 159 2.05 -6.19 0.47
C PRO A 159 1.44 -6.04 1.86
N ASN A 160 1.76 -6.93 2.79
CA ASN A 160 1.21 -6.94 4.16
C ASN A 160 2.15 -7.63 5.16
N SER A 161 1.83 -7.53 6.46
CA SER A 161 2.67 -8.07 7.53
C SER A 161 2.79 -9.59 7.52
N TYR A 162 1.78 -10.34 7.05
CA TYR A 162 1.87 -11.80 6.92
C TYR A 162 2.89 -12.19 5.85
N LYS A 163 2.81 -11.57 4.67
CA LYS A 163 3.81 -11.81 3.62
C LYS A 163 5.20 -11.35 4.04
N THR A 164 5.31 -10.24 4.75
CA THR A 164 6.58 -9.78 5.31
C THR A 164 7.19 -10.84 6.25
N GLN A 165 6.38 -11.38 7.18
CA GLN A 165 6.86 -12.41 8.11
C GLN A 165 7.21 -13.71 7.41
N SER A 166 6.36 -14.20 6.49
CA SER A 166 6.65 -15.44 5.75
C SER A 166 7.93 -15.32 4.91
N THR A 167 8.14 -14.15 4.29
CA THR A 167 9.37 -13.85 3.53
C THR A 167 10.58 -13.78 4.45
N PHE A 168 10.45 -13.13 5.60
CA PHE A 168 11.51 -13.05 6.62
C PHE A 168 11.94 -14.42 7.12
N ASN A 169 11.00 -15.32 7.42
CA ASN A 169 11.27 -16.67 7.90
C ASN A 169 12.12 -17.49 6.92
N ILE A 170 12.04 -17.20 5.62
CA ILE A 170 12.85 -17.87 4.58
C ILE A 170 14.21 -17.19 4.42
N LEU A 171 14.21 -15.86 4.29
CA LEU A 171 15.42 -15.07 4.01
C LEU A 171 16.40 -15.06 5.18
N SER A 172 15.91 -14.93 6.42
CA SER A 172 16.75 -14.85 7.64
C SER A 172 17.61 -16.09 7.90
N LYS A 173 17.22 -17.24 7.35
CA LYS A 173 18.03 -18.48 7.40
C LYS A 173 19.32 -18.39 6.57
N LYS A 174 19.38 -17.48 5.60
CA LYS A 174 20.45 -17.41 4.59
C LYS A 174 21.11 -16.04 4.47
N CYS A 175 20.48 -14.98 4.96
CA CYS A 175 20.99 -13.60 4.95
C CYS A 175 21.07 -13.06 6.37
N LYS A 176 22.14 -12.30 6.65
CA LYS A 176 22.34 -11.58 7.92
C LYS A 176 21.88 -10.14 7.81
N ASP A 177 21.86 -9.41 8.92
CA ASP A 177 21.57 -7.97 9.03
C ASP A 177 20.19 -7.60 8.45
N MET A 178 19.20 -8.44 8.73
CA MET A 178 17.83 -8.29 8.26
C MET A 178 16.90 -7.80 9.36
N TYR A 179 16.05 -6.84 9.01
CA TYR A 179 15.08 -6.25 9.93
C TYR A 179 13.72 -6.11 9.27
N ILE A 180 12.66 -6.27 10.06
CA ILE A 180 11.29 -6.00 9.62
C ILE A 180 10.89 -4.59 10.01
N TYR A 181 10.34 -3.83 9.04
CA TYR A 181 9.79 -2.50 9.27
C TYR A 181 8.38 -2.36 8.72
N ASP A 182 7.39 -2.41 9.60
CA ASP A 182 5.99 -2.22 9.27
C ASP A 182 5.21 -1.57 10.43
N SER A 183 3.88 -1.58 10.37
CA SER A 183 3.01 -1.03 11.41
C SER A 183 3.11 -1.78 12.75
N LYS A 184 3.59 -3.04 12.75
CA LYS A 184 3.70 -3.92 13.93
C LYS A 184 5.10 -3.88 14.56
N THR A 185 6.07 -3.22 13.93
CA THR A 185 7.41 -3.04 14.48
C THR A 185 7.36 -2.13 15.70
N ILE A 186 7.96 -2.56 16.81
CA ILE A 186 7.95 -1.81 18.07
C ILE A 186 8.79 -0.52 17.96
N PRO A 187 8.49 0.52 18.78
CA PRO A 187 9.16 1.81 18.68
C PRO A 187 10.67 1.77 18.83
N SER A 188 11.21 0.97 19.73
CA SER A 188 12.66 0.79 19.94
C SER A 188 13.36 0.28 18.68
N ASP A 189 12.78 -0.74 18.02
CA ASP A 189 13.34 -1.30 16.80
C ASP A 189 13.25 -0.32 15.64
N LYS A 190 12.18 0.47 15.56
CA LYS A 190 12.07 1.55 14.56
C LYS A 190 13.21 2.56 14.70
N ILE A 191 13.55 2.96 15.93
CA ILE A 191 14.68 3.87 16.21
C ILE A 191 16.00 3.21 15.82
N LYS A 192 16.22 1.94 16.22
CA LYS A 192 17.43 1.17 15.88
C LYS A 192 17.63 1.10 14.36
N ILE A 193 16.62 0.67 13.63
CA ILE A 193 16.65 0.58 12.16
C ILE A 193 16.96 1.95 11.54
N TRP A 194 16.32 3.01 12.02
CA TRP A 194 16.52 4.36 11.52
C TRP A 194 17.98 4.82 11.71
N LYS A 195 18.54 4.61 12.90
CA LYS A 195 19.94 4.93 13.20
C LYS A 195 20.91 4.14 12.32
N SER A 196 20.73 2.82 12.18
CA SER A 196 21.57 1.98 11.33
C SER A 196 21.57 2.43 9.87
N ILE A 197 20.40 2.82 9.34
CA ILE A 197 20.29 3.36 7.97
C ILE A 197 21.09 4.68 7.85
N LEU A 198 20.90 5.62 8.79
CA LEU A 198 21.58 6.92 8.78
C LEU A 198 23.09 6.79 9.01
N LYS A 199 23.57 5.77 9.72
CA LYS A 199 25.00 5.43 9.86
C LYS A 199 25.57 4.71 8.63
N ASN A 200 24.74 4.48 7.60
CA ASN A 200 25.11 3.76 6.39
C ASN A 200 25.67 2.35 6.67
N GLU A 201 25.10 1.68 7.66
CA GLU A 201 25.40 0.27 7.93
C GLU A 201 24.85 -0.65 6.83
N LYS A 202 25.46 -1.84 6.70
CA LYS A 202 24.91 -2.87 5.83
C LYS A 202 23.61 -3.39 6.44
N ILE A 203 22.49 -3.23 5.71
CA ILE A 203 21.17 -3.56 6.23
C ILE A 203 20.20 -3.98 5.12
N ILE A 204 19.41 -5.01 5.39
CA ILE A 204 18.33 -5.46 4.53
C ILE A 204 17.02 -5.20 5.28
N ILE A 205 16.18 -4.34 4.73
CA ILE A 205 14.87 -4.04 5.30
C ILE A 205 13.78 -4.79 4.54
N LEU A 206 13.06 -5.64 5.27
CA LEU A 206 11.78 -6.17 4.81
C LEU A 206 10.68 -5.28 5.37
N GLY A 207 9.85 -4.72 4.51
CA GLY A 207 8.84 -3.80 4.97
C GLY A 207 7.52 -3.88 4.23
N SER A 208 6.51 -3.27 4.85
CA SER A 208 5.26 -2.96 4.18
C SER A 208 5.24 -1.49 3.72
N LYS A 209 4.07 -0.95 3.39
CA LYS A 209 3.88 0.38 2.79
C LYS A 209 4.77 1.50 3.36
N SER A 210 4.90 1.60 4.67
CA SER A 210 5.64 2.71 5.31
C SER A 210 7.16 2.62 5.18
N ALA A 211 7.71 1.45 4.88
CA ALA A 211 9.15 1.25 4.76
C ALA A 211 9.79 2.05 3.61
N VAL A 212 9.00 2.42 2.60
CA VAL A 212 9.46 3.24 1.47
C VAL A 212 9.92 4.64 1.91
N PHE A 213 9.46 5.13 3.07
CA PHE A 213 9.82 6.44 3.62
C PHE A 213 10.95 6.39 4.65
N LEU A 214 11.69 5.30 4.76
CA LEU A 214 12.88 5.24 5.61
C LEU A 214 14.00 6.14 5.07
N PRO A 215 14.92 6.65 5.92
CA PRO A 215 15.92 7.63 5.55
C PRO A 215 17.15 6.98 4.88
N PHE A 216 16.92 6.18 3.84
CA PHE A 216 18.01 5.54 3.11
C PHE A 216 19.04 6.57 2.62
N ILE A 217 20.34 6.21 2.73
CA ILE A 217 21.47 7.02 2.28
C ILE A 217 22.10 6.39 1.04
N ASP A 218 22.32 5.08 1.07
CA ASP A 218 23.02 4.32 0.03
C ASP A 218 22.19 3.08 -0.40
N LEU A 219 20.94 3.33 -0.80
CA LEU A 219 20.05 2.28 -1.29
C LEU A 219 20.54 1.77 -2.65
N LYS A 220 20.85 0.49 -2.73
CA LYS A 220 21.41 -0.15 -3.93
C LYS A 220 20.45 -0.99 -4.73
N LYS A 221 19.41 -1.53 -4.07
CA LYS A 221 18.42 -2.39 -4.72
C LYS A 221 17.08 -2.31 -3.99
N ILE A 222 16.00 -2.33 -4.79
CA ILE A 222 14.64 -2.45 -4.28
C ILE A 222 13.98 -3.67 -4.92
N TYR A 223 13.31 -4.49 -4.13
CA TYR A 223 12.41 -5.55 -4.60
C TYR A 223 11.00 -5.24 -4.14
N VAL A 224 10.02 -5.32 -5.05
CA VAL A 224 8.59 -5.18 -4.73
C VAL A 224 7.91 -6.51 -5.04
N ILE A 225 7.63 -7.31 -4.01
CA ILE A 225 7.06 -8.65 -4.14
C ILE A 225 5.54 -8.52 -4.34
N TYR A 226 5.00 -9.17 -5.38
CA TYR A 226 3.59 -9.05 -5.79
C TYR A 226 3.17 -7.58 -6.02
N GLU A 227 3.89 -6.91 -6.94
CA GLU A 227 3.72 -5.48 -7.22
C GLU A 227 2.27 -5.08 -7.58
N HIS A 228 1.51 -6.04 -8.11
CA HIS A 228 0.11 -5.89 -8.48
C HIS A 228 -0.83 -5.79 -7.28
N ASN A 229 -0.38 -6.21 -6.08
CA ASN A 229 -1.27 -6.34 -4.93
C ASN A 229 -1.84 -4.98 -4.50
N TYR A 230 -3.17 -4.88 -4.46
CA TYR A 230 -3.88 -3.64 -4.11
C TYR A 230 -3.56 -3.15 -2.68
N LEU A 231 -3.07 -4.02 -1.79
CA LEU A 231 -2.67 -3.66 -0.43
C LEU A 231 -1.48 -2.70 -0.36
N TYR A 232 -0.74 -2.50 -1.47
CA TYR A 232 0.26 -1.42 -1.53
C TYR A 232 -0.36 -0.02 -1.53
N LYS A 233 -1.65 0.11 -1.85
CA LYS A 233 -2.39 1.36 -1.75
C LYS A 233 -2.78 1.62 -0.29
N GLU A 234 -2.46 2.81 0.22
CA GLU A 234 -2.94 3.28 1.52
C GLU A 234 -4.34 3.89 1.37
N THR A 235 -5.29 3.44 2.17
CA THR A 235 -6.70 3.89 2.07
C THR A 235 -7.20 4.59 3.32
N ASP A 236 -6.57 4.36 4.46
CA ASP A 236 -7.09 4.75 5.78
C ASP A 236 -6.44 6.02 6.33
N LYS A 237 -5.28 6.41 5.79
CA LYS A 237 -4.54 7.59 6.24
C LYS A 237 -4.85 8.82 5.39
N VAL A 238 -4.43 9.98 5.89
CA VAL A 238 -4.53 11.26 5.16
C VAL A 238 -3.74 11.23 3.86
N LEU A 239 -2.56 10.63 3.86
CA LEU A 239 -1.77 10.37 2.66
C LEU A 239 -2.15 9.01 2.09
N ARG A 240 -2.97 9.00 1.04
CA ARG A 240 -3.40 7.79 0.32
C ARG A 240 -2.41 7.45 -0.80
N PHE A 241 -1.20 7.06 -0.42
CA PHE A 241 -0.14 6.74 -1.38
C PHE A 241 -0.17 5.27 -1.83
N ASN A 242 0.46 5.01 -2.98
CA ASN A 242 0.78 3.65 -3.41
C ASN A 242 2.27 3.40 -3.18
N ALA A 243 2.59 2.42 -2.33
CA ALA A 243 3.98 2.15 -1.94
C ALA A 243 4.84 1.63 -3.10
N ARG A 244 4.27 0.88 -4.06
CA ARG A 244 4.95 0.48 -5.29
C ARG A 244 5.40 1.70 -6.09
N ASP A 245 4.50 2.65 -6.31
CA ASP A 245 4.79 3.86 -7.09
C ASP A 245 5.82 4.74 -6.37
N CYS A 246 5.71 4.86 -5.03
CA CYS A 246 6.72 5.52 -4.21
C CYS A 246 8.08 4.83 -4.29
N ALA A 247 8.12 3.49 -4.35
CA ALA A 247 9.36 2.73 -4.49
C ALA A 247 10.04 2.96 -5.85
N VAL A 248 9.27 3.08 -6.94
CA VAL A 248 9.82 3.45 -8.26
C VAL A 248 10.43 4.85 -8.23
N VAL A 249 9.79 5.80 -7.55
CA VAL A 249 10.35 7.16 -7.39
C VAL A 249 11.59 7.14 -6.50
N LEU A 250 11.57 6.38 -5.40
CA LEU A 250 12.73 6.22 -4.51
C LEU A 250 13.93 5.62 -5.26
N SER A 251 13.69 4.61 -6.11
CA SER A 251 14.72 4.02 -6.96
C SER A 251 15.35 5.06 -7.91
N ASN A 252 14.53 5.94 -8.49
CA ASN A 252 15.01 7.03 -9.35
C ASN A 252 15.84 8.05 -8.57
N ILE A 253 15.43 8.42 -7.34
CA ILE A 253 16.15 9.35 -6.47
C ILE A 253 17.52 8.79 -6.10
N HIS A 254 17.60 7.52 -5.74
CA HIS A 254 18.83 6.82 -5.40
C HIS A 254 19.66 6.39 -6.63
N MET A 255 19.06 6.40 -7.84
CA MET A 255 19.64 5.81 -9.05
C MET A 255 20.05 4.35 -8.83
N CYS A 256 19.15 3.55 -8.26
CA CYS A 256 19.34 2.14 -7.98
C CYS A 256 18.32 1.27 -8.72
N ASP A 257 18.66 0.02 -8.95
CA ASP A 257 17.78 -0.93 -9.62
C ASP A 257 16.56 -1.28 -8.76
N ILE A 258 15.42 -1.43 -9.43
CA ILE A 258 14.19 -1.92 -8.82
C ILE A 258 13.59 -3.06 -9.63
N ASP A 259 13.22 -4.14 -8.95
CA ASP A 259 12.49 -5.26 -9.52
C ASP A 259 11.05 -5.27 -8.98
N LEU A 260 10.10 -5.03 -9.88
CA LEU A 260 8.68 -5.19 -9.64
C LEU A 260 8.32 -6.63 -9.99
N ILE A 261 8.15 -7.48 -8.98
CA ILE A 261 7.97 -8.92 -9.15
C ILE A 261 6.49 -9.24 -9.05
N SER A 262 5.98 -9.96 -10.04
CA SER A 262 4.58 -10.33 -10.11
C SER A 262 4.38 -11.67 -10.80
N ASP A 263 3.33 -12.35 -10.42
CA ASP A 263 2.77 -13.47 -11.16
C ASP A 263 1.60 -13.06 -12.06
N SER A 264 1.00 -11.90 -11.79
CA SER A 264 -0.13 -11.30 -12.51
C SER A 264 0.01 -9.77 -12.52
N PRO A 265 0.90 -9.23 -13.39
CA PRO A 265 1.31 -7.83 -13.35
C PRO A 265 0.16 -6.84 -13.41
N SER A 266 0.30 -5.72 -12.69
CA SER A 266 -0.67 -4.64 -12.72
C SER A 266 -0.74 -3.97 -14.09
N LEU A 267 -1.91 -3.40 -14.41
CA LEU A 267 -2.11 -2.64 -15.65
C LEU A 267 -1.17 -1.45 -15.77
N GLU A 268 -0.86 -0.78 -14.65
CA GLU A 268 0.10 0.33 -14.64
C GLU A 268 1.51 -0.13 -15.02
N SER A 269 1.96 -1.26 -14.48
CA SER A 269 3.27 -1.82 -14.79
C SER A 269 3.35 -2.29 -16.24
N MET A 270 2.31 -2.95 -16.74
CA MET A 270 2.21 -3.35 -18.16
C MET A 270 2.18 -2.14 -19.09
N TYR A 271 1.44 -1.09 -18.75
CA TYR A 271 1.42 0.16 -19.53
C TYR A 271 2.80 0.81 -19.59
N ASN A 272 3.52 0.88 -18.45
CA ASN A 272 4.86 1.46 -18.41
C ASN A 272 5.87 0.61 -19.21
N THR A 273 5.69 -0.70 -19.26
CA THR A 273 6.47 -1.60 -20.14
C THR A 273 6.19 -1.31 -21.63
N LYS A 274 4.91 -1.21 -22.03
CA LYS A 274 4.54 -0.83 -23.41
C LYS A 274 5.08 0.56 -23.82
N LYS A 275 5.30 1.46 -22.87
CA LYS A 275 5.91 2.78 -23.07
C LYS A 275 7.44 2.79 -22.95
N ASN A 276 8.09 1.62 -22.89
CA ASN A 276 9.54 1.44 -22.73
C ASN A 276 10.15 2.13 -21.48
N LYS A 277 9.31 2.40 -20.47
CA LYS A 277 9.77 2.94 -19.17
C LYS A 277 10.30 1.85 -18.25
N PHE A 278 9.72 0.65 -18.33
CA PHE A 278 10.13 -0.53 -17.58
C PHE A 278 10.67 -1.58 -18.54
N LYS A 279 11.71 -2.31 -18.12
CA LYS A 279 12.20 -3.49 -18.82
C LYS A 279 11.37 -4.70 -18.43
N PHE A 280 10.95 -5.49 -19.41
CA PHE A 280 10.12 -6.66 -19.19
C PHE A 280 10.95 -7.94 -19.20
N TYR A 281 10.82 -8.72 -18.14
CA TYR A 281 11.44 -10.03 -18.01
C TYR A 281 10.37 -11.07 -17.68
N ASP A 282 10.10 -11.96 -18.63
CA ASP A 282 9.19 -13.09 -18.44
C ASP A 282 10.00 -14.36 -18.16
N LYS A 283 10.05 -14.76 -16.90
CA LYS A 283 10.69 -16.01 -16.46
C LYS A 283 9.73 -17.21 -16.56
N SER A 284 8.46 -16.98 -16.89
CA SER A 284 7.43 -18.03 -16.96
C SER A 284 7.46 -18.84 -18.24
N LYS A 285 8.06 -18.34 -19.32
CA LYS A 285 8.05 -18.96 -20.65
C LYS A 285 8.61 -20.39 -20.71
N LYS A 286 9.39 -20.82 -19.72
CA LYS A 286 9.94 -22.17 -19.63
C LYS A 286 8.96 -23.22 -19.07
N LEU A 287 7.81 -22.78 -18.54
CA LEU A 287 6.86 -23.64 -17.83
C LEU A 287 5.54 -23.79 -18.63
N LYS A 288 5.61 -24.44 -19.79
CA LYS A 288 4.42 -24.84 -20.55
C LYS A 288 3.76 -26.07 -19.89
N LEU A 289 3.01 -25.86 -18.82
CA LEU A 289 2.17 -26.92 -18.24
C LEU A 289 0.71 -26.70 -18.70
N LYS A 290 0.09 -27.73 -19.24
CA LYS A 290 -1.36 -27.73 -19.51
C LYS A 290 -2.08 -27.72 -18.15
N THR A 291 -2.98 -26.77 -17.94
CA THR A 291 -3.83 -26.76 -16.74
C THR A 291 -4.85 -27.89 -16.85
N ASP A 292 -4.83 -28.81 -15.91
CA ASP A 292 -5.92 -29.79 -15.81
C ASP A 292 -7.13 -29.11 -15.14
N LEU A 293 -8.07 -28.66 -15.97
CA LEU A 293 -9.29 -28.01 -15.54
C LEU A 293 -10.16 -28.90 -14.64
N LYS A 294 -9.94 -30.24 -14.65
CA LYS A 294 -10.66 -31.18 -13.78
C LYS A 294 -10.39 -30.96 -12.30
N ARG A 295 -9.29 -30.26 -11.96
CA ARG A 295 -8.93 -29.91 -10.59
C ARG A 295 -9.58 -28.61 -10.08
N ILE A 296 -10.32 -27.90 -10.93
CA ILE A 296 -11.03 -26.67 -10.55
C ILE A 296 -12.53 -26.94 -10.67
N SER A 297 -13.22 -26.98 -9.54
CA SER A 297 -14.68 -27.09 -9.48
C SER A 297 -15.32 -25.73 -9.31
N ILE A 298 -16.39 -25.46 -10.05
CA ILE A 298 -17.10 -24.18 -10.00
C ILE A 298 -18.54 -24.44 -9.58
N PHE A 299 -19.00 -23.71 -8.56
CA PHE A 299 -20.37 -23.76 -8.07
C PHE A 299 -21.00 -22.38 -8.12
N ASN A 300 -22.33 -22.32 -8.40
CA ASN A 300 -23.11 -21.10 -8.31
C ASN A 300 -23.95 -21.11 -7.02
N ARG A 301 -23.75 -20.09 -6.17
CA ARG A 301 -24.43 -19.99 -4.88
C ARG A 301 -25.92 -19.83 -5.01
N LEU A 302 -26.40 -18.99 -5.95
CA LEU A 302 -27.85 -18.79 -6.13
C LEU A 302 -28.55 -20.04 -6.61
N GLU A 303 -27.95 -20.79 -7.55
CA GLU A 303 -28.52 -22.07 -8.00
C GLU A 303 -28.59 -23.08 -6.86
N ASN A 304 -27.55 -23.18 -6.04
CA ASN A 304 -27.53 -24.07 -4.88
C ASN A 304 -28.55 -23.63 -3.82
N LYS A 305 -28.76 -22.32 -3.63
CA LYS A 305 -29.80 -21.80 -2.75
C LYS A 305 -31.21 -22.19 -3.21
N LEU A 306 -31.50 -22.06 -4.49
CA LEU A 306 -32.80 -22.47 -5.07
C LEU A 306 -33.07 -23.97 -4.92
N LYS A 307 -32.00 -24.79 -4.87
CA LYS A 307 -32.09 -26.25 -4.68
C LYS A 307 -32.04 -26.67 -3.21
N ASN A 308 -32.06 -25.74 -2.24
CA ASN A 308 -31.88 -25.96 -0.81
C ASN A 308 -30.57 -26.71 -0.47
N LYS A 309 -29.51 -26.51 -1.27
CA LYS A 309 -28.18 -27.13 -1.12
C LYS A 309 -27.14 -26.15 -0.58
N ILE A 310 -27.52 -25.39 0.46
CA ILE A 310 -26.64 -24.37 1.09
C ILE A 310 -26.80 -24.40 2.61
N ASP A 311 -25.71 -24.21 3.35
CA ASP A 311 -25.69 -23.88 4.77
C ASP A 311 -25.06 -22.50 4.96
N GLY A 312 -25.84 -21.53 5.41
CA GLY A 312 -25.42 -20.14 5.45
C GLY A 312 -25.02 -19.63 4.06
N ILE A 313 -23.74 -19.32 3.89
CA ILE A 313 -23.19 -18.86 2.60
C ILE A 313 -22.40 -19.92 1.84
N ILE A 314 -22.26 -21.13 2.37
CA ILE A 314 -21.48 -22.22 1.77
C ILE A 314 -22.42 -23.26 1.15
N SER A 315 -22.11 -23.70 -0.06
CA SER A 315 -22.80 -24.81 -0.71
C SER A 315 -22.46 -26.14 -0.03
N LEU A 316 -23.45 -27.04 0.16
CA LEU A 316 -23.27 -28.35 0.80
C LEU A 316 -22.18 -29.18 0.11
N ASN A 317 -22.09 -29.13 -1.23
CA ASN A 317 -21.03 -29.80 -1.99
C ASN A 317 -19.62 -29.38 -1.57
N ILE A 318 -19.45 -28.14 -1.10
CA ILE A 318 -18.16 -27.63 -0.60
C ILE A 318 -17.88 -28.22 0.78
N LEU A 319 -18.89 -28.26 1.66
CA LEU A 319 -18.76 -28.87 2.98
C LEU A 319 -18.40 -30.36 2.86
N ASP A 320 -19.04 -31.10 1.97
CA ASP A 320 -18.74 -32.51 1.69
C ASP A 320 -17.29 -32.70 1.18
N ARG A 321 -16.82 -31.78 0.33
CA ARG A 321 -15.46 -31.81 -0.20
C ARG A 321 -14.41 -31.53 0.88
N ILE A 322 -14.70 -30.57 1.77
CA ILE A 322 -13.84 -30.30 2.95
C ILE A 322 -13.78 -31.51 3.86
N LYS A 323 -14.95 -32.16 4.12
CA LYS A 323 -15.02 -33.36 4.93
C LYS A 323 -14.19 -34.51 4.33
N THR A 324 -14.34 -34.79 3.05
CA THR A 324 -13.54 -35.80 2.35
C THR A 324 -12.04 -35.50 2.41
N ASN A 325 -11.66 -34.22 2.30
CA ASN A 325 -10.28 -33.78 2.40
C ASN A 325 -9.72 -34.01 3.83
N PHE A 326 -10.52 -33.69 4.85
CA PHE A 326 -10.16 -33.90 6.26
C PHE A 326 -10.00 -35.41 6.61
N GLU A 327 -10.92 -36.25 6.14
CA GLU A 327 -10.85 -37.72 6.32
C GLU A 327 -9.55 -38.32 5.72
N LYS A 328 -8.96 -37.66 4.73
CA LYS A 328 -7.66 -38.01 4.13
C LYS A 328 -6.48 -37.35 4.85
N ASN A 329 -6.67 -36.75 6.03
CA ASN A 329 -5.65 -35.98 6.73
C ASN A 329 -5.06 -34.82 5.89
N GLN A 330 -5.84 -34.27 4.97
CA GLN A 330 -5.46 -33.18 4.10
C GLN A 330 -6.08 -31.86 4.58
N LYS A 331 -5.37 -30.76 4.37
CA LYS A 331 -5.74 -29.43 4.88
C LYS A 331 -6.38 -28.55 3.81
N SER A 332 -7.22 -27.63 4.26
CA SER A 332 -7.98 -26.74 3.39
C SER A 332 -7.75 -25.26 3.73
N ILE A 333 -7.78 -24.40 2.72
CA ILE A 333 -7.85 -22.96 2.86
C ILE A 333 -9.19 -22.48 2.31
N VAL A 334 -9.90 -21.67 3.09
CA VAL A 334 -11.14 -21.00 2.67
C VAL A 334 -10.89 -19.52 2.60
N PHE A 335 -11.01 -18.95 1.42
CA PHE A 335 -10.86 -17.53 1.17
C PHE A 335 -12.22 -16.88 0.95
N THR A 336 -12.43 -15.71 1.55
CA THR A 336 -13.54 -14.81 1.23
C THR A 336 -13.03 -13.36 1.09
N PRO A 337 -13.56 -12.56 0.14
CA PRO A 337 -13.18 -11.16 0.02
C PRO A 337 -13.58 -10.30 1.22
N TYR A 338 -14.62 -10.70 1.94
CA TYR A 338 -15.21 -9.91 3.02
C TYR A 338 -14.98 -10.53 4.39
N SER A 339 -14.39 -9.75 5.29
CA SER A 339 -14.18 -10.19 6.67
C SER A 339 -15.48 -10.46 7.43
N SER A 340 -16.60 -9.85 7.03
CA SER A 340 -17.94 -10.11 7.57
C SER A 340 -18.43 -11.55 7.34
N ASP A 341 -17.95 -12.18 6.28
CA ASP A 341 -18.42 -13.52 5.89
C ASP A 341 -17.67 -14.64 6.64
N ILE A 342 -16.54 -14.30 7.28
CA ILE A 342 -15.64 -15.27 7.95
C ILE A 342 -16.34 -16.01 9.09
N GLU A 343 -17.09 -15.29 9.92
CA GLU A 343 -17.81 -15.87 11.06
C GLU A 343 -18.91 -16.84 10.60
N GLU A 344 -19.66 -16.47 9.58
CA GLU A 344 -20.71 -17.34 9.02
C GLU A 344 -20.13 -18.61 8.39
N ILE A 345 -19.00 -18.48 7.68
CA ILE A 345 -18.24 -19.62 7.14
C ILE A 345 -17.78 -20.54 8.28
N GLN A 346 -17.21 -19.99 9.33
CA GLN A 346 -16.74 -20.77 10.47
C GLN A 346 -17.89 -21.52 11.14
N ASN A 347 -19.03 -20.87 11.36
CA ASN A 347 -20.20 -21.48 11.97
C ASN A 347 -20.75 -22.64 11.12
N SER A 348 -20.81 -22.51 9.80
CA SER A 348 -21.23 -23.60 8.90
C SER A 348 -20.27 -24.79 8.96
N LEU A 349 -18.96 -24.54 8.98
CA LEU A 349 -17.95 -25.60 9.10
C LEU A 349 -18.04 -26.33 10.45
N THR A 350 -18.20 -25.60 11.54
CA THR A 350 -18.32 -26.18 12.89
C THR A 350 -19.61 -27.02 13.02
N ARG A 351 -20.73 -26.58 12.41
CA ARG A 351 -21.95 -27.40 12.35
C ARG A 351 -21.77 -28.68 11.54
N SER A 352 -20.99 -28.63 10.47
CA SER A 352 -20.76 -29.79 9.62
C SER A 352 -19.86 -30.85 10.30
N ASN A 353 -18.89 -30.43 11.09
CA ASN A 353 -18.05 -31.32 11.90
C ASN A 353 -17.35 -30.52 13.01
N SER A 354 -17.69 -30.83 14.26
CA SER A 354 -17.13 -30.19 15.45
C SER A 354 -15.65 -30.53 15.71
N ASN A 355 -15.08 -31.54 15.07
CA ASN A 355 -13.70 -31.98 15.27
C ASN A 355 -12.68 -31.16 14.45
N TYR A 356 -13.12 -30.28 13.55
CA TYR A 356 -12.20 -29.44 12.77
C TYR A 356 -11.44 -28.46 13.66
N LYS A 357 -10.14 -28.45 13.54
CA LYS A 357 -9.29 -27.39 14.08
C LYS A 357 -9.25 -26.22 13.07
N ILE A 358 -10.10 -25.22 13.33
CA ILE A 358 -10.27 -24.08 12.42
C ILE A 358 -9.52 -22.86 12.94
N LEU A 359 -8.75 -22.21 12.08
CA LEU A 359 -8.15 -20.92 12.33
C LEU A 359 -8.80 -19.86 11.44
N SER A 360 -9.50 -18.90 12.04
CA SER A 360 -10.16 -17.81 11.33
C SER A 360 -9.44 -16.49 11.57
N ILE A 361 -9.14 -15.76 10.47
CA ILE A 361 -8.43 -14.48 10.52
C ILE A 361 -9.30 -13.43 9.85
N SER A 362 -10.05 -12.70 10.67
CA SER A 362 -11.00 -11.68 10.21
C SER A 362 -10.40 -10.26 10.19
N ASN A 363 -9.59 -9.92 11.19
CA ASN A 363 -9.07 -8.57 11.36
C ASN A 363 -7.56 -8.55 11.60
N THR A 364 -6.81 -8.07 10.61
CA THR A 364 -5.35 -7.99 10.67
C THR A 364 -4.82 -6.73 11.34
N SER A 365 -5.67 -5.72 11.57
CA SER A 365 -5.25 -4.44 12.14
C SER A 365 -4.91 -4.53 13.63
N THR A 366 -5.59 -5.37 14.39
CA THR A 366 -5.42 -5.54 15.85
C THR A 366 -4.34 -6.56 16.22
N ILE A 367 -3.90 -7.41 15.29
CA ILE A 367 -2.92 -8.48 15.54
C ILE A 367 -1.53 -7.89 15.77
N THR A 368 -0.84 -8.33 16.82
CA THR A 368 0.54 -7.94 17.15
C THR A 368 1.58 -8.73 16.35
N ARG A 369 2.85 -8.30 16.39
CA ARG A 369 3.97 -9.04 15.76
C ARG A 369 4.10 -10.45 16.34
N ASN A 370 4.09 -10.59 17.66
CA ASN A 370 4.21 -11.88 18.32
C ASN A 370 3.09 -12.86 17.91
N GLN A 371 1.87 -12.37 17.74
CA GLN A 371 0.75 -13.20 17.26
C GLN A 371 0.94 -13.65 15.81
N ILE A 372 1.52 -12.82 14.94
CA ILE A 372 1.87 -13.24 13.58
C ILE A 372 2.98 -14.31 13.61
N GLU A 373 3.97 -14.17 14.46
CA GLU A 373 5.04 -15.17 14.60
C GLU A 373 4.51 -16.49 15.16
N MET A 374 3.65 -16.46 16.18
CA MET A 374 2.97 -17.65 16.72
C MET A 374 2.11 -18.31 15.64
N PHE A 375 1.37 -17.53 14.86
CA PHE A 375 0.60 -18.03 13.73
C PHE A 375 1.47 -18.90 12.81
N PHE A 376 2.65 -18.43 12.39
CA PHE A 376 3.53 -19.22 11.51
C PHE A 376 4.17 -20.45 12.20
N LYS A 377 4.31 -20.44 13.53
CA LYS A 377 4.79 -21.62 14.28
C LYS A 377 3.71 -22.69 14.39
N GLU A 378 2.46 -22.29 14.54
CA GLU A 378 1.33 -23.18 14.85
C GLU A 378 0.44 -23.49 13.65
N ILE A 379 0.62 -22.81 12.52
CA ILE A 379 -0.25 -22.89 11.34
C ILE A 379 -0.51 -24.34 10.88
N ASN A 380 0.48 -25.21 11.00
CA ASN A 380 0.36 -26.59 10.59
C ASN A 380 -0.42 -27.48 11.58
N GLN A 381 -0.87 -26.96 12.73
CA GLN A 381 -1.72 -27.70 13.67
C GLN A 381 -3.21 -27.62 13.29
N TYR A 382 -3.57 -26.70 12.39
CA TYR A 382 -4.95 -26.49 11.94
C TYR A 382 -5.26 -27.31 10.69
N ASP A 383 -6.50 -27.76 10.58
CA ASP A 383 -7.04 -28.48 9.44
C ASP A 383 -7.56 -27.53 8.37
N ILE A 384 -8.18 -26.42 8.82
CA ILE A 384 -8.80 -25.42 7.97
C ILE A 384 -8.34 -24.03 8.38
N ILE A 385 -7.94 -23.21 7.40
CA ILE A 385 -7.67 -21.79 7.60
C ILE A 385 -8.71 -20.98 6.82
N ILE A 386 -9.39 -20.06 7.50
CA ILE A 386 -10.32 -19.13 6.88
C ILE A 386 -9.70 -17.73 6.90
N GLY A 387 -9.69 -17.04 5.77
CA GLY A 387 -9.13 -15.71 5.71
C GLY A 387 -9.52 -14.89 4.50
N ASN A 388 -9.07 -13.64 4.50
CA ASN A 388 -9.21 -12.70 3.40
C ASN A 388 -7.85 -12.48 2.69
N TYR A 389 -7.78 -11.51 1.80
CA TYR A 389 -6.56 -11.16 1.05
C TYR A 389 -5.29 -10.98 1.90
N SER A 390 -5.44 -10.43 3.10
CA SER A 390 -4.27 -10.16 3.96
C SER A 390 -3.53 -11.42 4.36
N VAL A 391 -4.25 -12.55 4.40
CA VAL A 391 -3.75 -13.83 4.88
C VAL A 391 -3.26 -14.70 3.74
N ILE A 392 -4.00 -14.75 2.63
CA ILE A 392 -3.73 -15.68 1.51
C ILE A 392 -2.31 -15.51 0.93
N ASP A 393 -1.77 -14.29 0.95
CA ASP A 393 -0.42 -14.01 0.47
C ASP A 393 0.69 -14.52 1.40
N GLY A 394 0.37 -14.76 2.68
CA GLY A 394 1.29 -15.29 3.69
C GLY A 394 1.32 -16.81 3.78
N LEU A 395 0.36 -17.51 3.16
CA LEU A 395 0.15 -18.95 3.33
C LEU A 395 1.06 -19.85 2.47
N ASP A 396 2.12 -19.31 1.86
CA ASP A 396 3.07 -20.12 1.07
C ASP A 396 3.78 -21.20 1.90
N GLN A 397 3.82 -21.06 3.23
CA GLN A 397 4.42 -22.03 4.15
C GLN A 397 3.42 -23.06 4.70
N PHE A 398 2.12 -22.87 4.47
CA PHE A 398 1.09 -23.81 4.89
C PHE A 398 0.94 -24.93 3.86
N ASN A 399 1.06 -26.18 4.33
CA ASN A 399 0.86 -27.32 3.47
C ASN A 399 -0.63 -27.67 3.40
N TYR A 400 -1.31 -27.26 2.33
CA TYR A 400 -2.73 -27.53 2.07
C TYR A 400 -2.91 -28.29 0.74
N ASN A 401 -4.05 -28.94 0.56
CA ASN A 401 -4.42 -29.64 -0.66
C ASN A 401 -5.56 -28.98 -1.41
N LEU A 402 -6.48 -28.36 -0.67
CA LEU A 402 -7.69 -27.77 -1.21
C LEU A 402 -7.75 -26.26 -0.94
N LEU A 403 -7.94 -25.46 -1.98
CA LEU A 403 -8.16 -24.02 -1.92
C LEU A 403 -9.61 -23.68 -2.35
N ILE A 404 -10.35 -23.02 -1.47
CA ILE A 404 -11.76 -22.69 -1.69
C ILE A 404 -11.90 -21.17 -1.73
N LEU A 405 -12.53 -20.66 -2.79
CA LEU A 405 -12.90 -19.25 -2.92
C LEU A 405 -14.41 -19.11 -2.78
N ILE A 406 -14.86 -18.37 -1.78
CA ILE A 406 -16.27 -18.07 -1.54
C ILE A 406 -16.58 -16.69 -2.09
N ASP A 407 -17.48 -16.63 -3.06
CA ASP A 407 -18.05 -15.42 -3.68
C ASP A 407 -17.01 -14.38 -4.17
N PRO A 408 -15.92 -14.78 -4.87
CA PRO A 408 -14.89 -13.84 -5.33
C PRO A 408 -15.44 -12.81 -6.34
N ASP A 409 -16.50 -13.14 -7.08
CA ASP A 409 -17.17 -12.27 -8.04
C ASP A 409 -17.86 -11.05 -7.40
N LYS A 410 -18.09 -11.06 -6.08
CA LYS A 410 -18.52 -9.86 -5.36
C LYS A 410 -17.49 -8.71 -5.48
N ILE A 411 -16.21 -9.01 -5.75
CA ILE A 411 -15.17 -7.99 -5.94
C ILE A 411 -15.48 -7.16 -7.18
N SER A 412 -15.85 -7.78 -8.30
CA SER A 412 -16.19 -7.08 -9.55
C SER A 412 -17.45 -6.21 -9.43
N SER A 413 -18.32 -6.51 -8.45
CA SER A 413 -19.52 -5.71 -8.16
C SER A 413 -19.24 -4.41 -7.40
N ILE A 414 -18.00 -4.21 -6.91
CA ILE A 414 -17.60 -2.97 -6.24
C ILE A 414 -17.46 -1.87 -7.30
N SER A 415 -18.09 -0.72 -7.09
CA SER A 415 -17.98 0.44 -7.99
C SER A 415 -16.60 1.10 -7.92
N ASN A 416 -15.58 0.38 -8.41
CA ASN A 416 -14.21 0.84 -8.55
C ASN A 416 -13.65 0.33 -9.87
N TYR A 417 -12.98 1.19 -10.64
CA TYR A 417 -12.40 0.84 -11.95
C TYR A 417 -11.30 -0.24 -11.88
N ARG A 418 -10.78 -0.56 -10.67
CA ARG A 418 -9.79 -1.63 -10.44
C ARG A 418 -10.43 -2.98 -10.11
N SER A 419 -11.74 -3.03 -9.88
CA SER A 419 -12.40 -4.22 -9.34
C SER A 419 -12.22 -5.46 -10.22
N ASN A 420 -12.35 -5.30 -11.53
CA ASN A 420 -12.13 -6.39 -12.49
C ASN A 420 -10.68 -6.88 -12.48
N GLU A 421 -9.71 -5.95 -12.47
CA GLU A 421 -8.28 -6.29 -12.38
C GLU A 421 -7.98 -7.11 -11.12
N ILE A 422 -8.49 -6.69 -9.96
CA ILE A 422 -8.30 -7.39 -8.68
C ILE A 422 -8.94 -8.78 -8.72
N TYR A 423 -10.14 -8.89 -9.29
CA TYR A 423 -10.83 -10.17 -9.47
C TYR A 423 -10.03 -11.12 -10.37
N PHE A 424 -9.56 -10.65 -11.52
CA PHE A 424 -8.75 -11.45 -12.45
C PHE A 424 -7.43 -11.90 -11.79
N GLN A 425 -6.74 -11.01 -11.10
CA GLN A 425 -5.51 -11.35 -10.38
C GLN A 425 -5.73 -12.44 -9.32
N LEU A 426 -6.86 -12.39 -8.60
CA LEU A 426 -7.22 -13.43 -7.63
C LEU A 426 -7.47 -14.78 -8.31
N ILE A 427 -8.27 -14.81 -9.39
CA ILE A 427 -8.56 -16.04 -10.13
C ILE A 427 -7.28 -16.64 -10.70
N PHE A 428 -6.41 -15.81 -11.30
CA PHE A 428 -5.11 -16.27 -11.81
C PHE A 428 -4.21 -16.84 -10.72
N LYS A 429 -4.24 -16.26 -9.53
CA LYS A 429 -3.49 -16.78 -8.37
C LYS A 429 -3.94 -18.21 -8.03
N VAL A 430 -5.24 -18.48 -8.04
CA VAL A 430 -5.80 -19.82 -7.82
C VAL A 430 -5.40 -20.78 -8.92
N ILE A 431 -5.57 -20.38 -10.19
CA ILE A 431 -5.18 -21.20 -11.34
C ILE A 431 -3.71 -21.63 -11.23
N LYS A 432 -2.84 -20.73 -10.81
CA LYS A 432 -1.41 -21.05 -10.63
C LYS A 432 -1.16 -22.01 -9.49
N LYS A 433 -1.84 -21.86 -8.36
CA LYS A 433 -1.73 -22.80 -7.25
C LYS A 433 -2.16 -24.21 -7.68
N VAL A 434 -3.21 -24.34 -8.48
CA VAL A 434 -3.62 -25.62 -9.06
C VAL A 434 -2.55 -26.16 -10.03
N LYS A 435 -2.06 -25.31 -10.92
CA LYS A 435 -1.14 -25.70 -12.01
C LYS A 435 0.26 -26.07 -11.55
N TYR A 436 0.84 -25.29 -10.62
CA TYR A 436 2.24 -25.43 -10.25
C TYR A 436 2.46 -26.10 -8.89
N ASP A 437 1.45 -26.07 -8.02
CA ASP A 437 1.55 -26.60 -6.66
C ASP A 437 0.82 -27.93 -6.49
N ASP A 438 0.26 -28.47 -7.58
CA ASP A 438 -0.51 -29.74 -7.59
C ASP A 438 -1.68 -29.71 -6.58
N LYS A 439 -2.41 -28.59 -6.53
CA LYS A 439 -3.53 -28.38 -5.62
C LYS A 439 -4.87 -28.56 -6.33
N GLU A 440 -5.92 -28.73 -5.54
CA GLU A 440 -7.30 -28.63 -6.01
C GLU A 440 -7.90 -27.28 -5.62
N ALA A 441 -8.82 -26.78 -6.43
CA ALA A 441 -9.54 -25.57 -6.12
C ALA A 441 -11.05 -25.70 -6.32
N ILE A 442 -11.78 -25.01 -5.46
CA ILE A 442 -13.23 -24.80 -5.60
C ILE A 442 -13.50 -23.31 -5.63
N ILE A 443 -14.27 -22.86 -6.61
CA ILE A 443 -14.70 -21.47 -6.74
C ILE A 443 -16.22 -21.46 -6.66
N GLN A 444 -16.77 -20.88 -5.59
CA GLN A 444 -18.19 -20.61 -5.47
C GLN A 444 -18.44 -19.18 -5.90
N LEU A 445 -19.22 -18.99 -6.96
CA LEU A 445 -19.65 -17.67 -7.45
C LEU A 445 -20.95 -17.25 -6.76
N PHE A 446 -21.08 -15.97 -6.46
CA PHE A 446 -22.29 -15.41 -5.86
C PHE A 446 -23.44 -15.32 -6.89
N LYS A 447 -23.17 -14.69 -8.04
CA LYS A 447 -24.15 -14.41 -9.10
C LYS A 447 -23.65 -14.66 -10.51
N SER A 448 -22.34 -14.57 -10.74
CA SER A 448 -21.78 -14.58 -12.09
C SER A 448 -22.02 -15.90 -12.81
N ASP A 449 -22.15 -15.83 -14.13
CA ASP A 449 -22.21 -17.02 -14.96
C ASP A 449 -20.88 -17.79 -14.90
N SER A 450 -20.98 -19.10 -14.70
CA SER A 450 -19.82 -19.99 -14.68
C SER A 450 -19.11 -20.06 -16.04
N SER A 451 -19.78 -19.70 -17.15
CA SER A 451 -19.19 -19.66 -18.49
C SER A 451 -18.10 -18.60 -18.59
N GLU A 452 -18.34 -17.39 -18.08
CA GLU A 452 -17.37 -16.30 -18.07
C GLU A 452 -16.11 -16.69 -17.29
N LEU A 453 -16.28 -17.31 -16.11
CA LEU A 453 -15.13 -17.78 -15.33
C LEU A 453 -14.36 -18.89 -16.05
N LYS A 454 -15.03 -19.81 -16.73
CA LYS A 454 -14.38 -20.86 -17.54
C LYS A 454 -13.55 -20.26 -18.67
N ASP A 455 -14.02 -19.19 -19.29
CA ASP A 455 -13.26 -18.48 -20.32
C ASP A 455 -12.01 -17.80 -19.72
N ILE A 456 -12.14 -17.17 -18.54
CA ILE A 456 -11.01 -16.61 -17.79
C ILE A 456 -9.97 -17.70 -17.47
N ILE A 457 -10.41 -18.88 -17.05
CA ILE A 457 -9.51 -20.00 -16.70
C ILE A 457 -8.76 -20.53 -17.94
N ARG A 458 -9.40 -20.52 -19.11
CA ARG A 458 -8.81 -21.00 -20.38
C ARG A 458 -7.89 -19.99 -21.05
N ASP A 459 -8.15 -18.70 -20.88
CA ASP A 459 -7.43 -17.61 -21.52
C ASP A 459 -6.07 -17.34 -20.82
N ASP A 460 -5.13 -16.79 -21.60
CA ASP A 460 -3.89 -16.27 -21.04
C ASP A 460 -4.17 -14.96 -20.28
N TYR A 461 -3.51 -14.79 -19.14
CA TYR A 461 -3.59 -13.56 -18.35
C TYR A 461 -3.36 -12.30 -19.20
N PHE A 462 -2.35 -12.32 -20.07
CA PHE A 462 -2.02 -11.17 -20.91
C PHE A 462 -3.14 -10.80 -21.90
N LYS A 463 -3.92 -11.78 -22.35
CA LYS A 463 -5.07 -11.55 -23.24
C LYS A 463 -6.20 -10.85 -22.48
N ILE A 464 -6.50 -11.31 -21.26
CA ILE A 464 -7.56 -10.74 -20.41
C ILE A 464 -7.17 -9.32 -19.99
N ILE A 465 -5.95 -9.13 -19.53
CA ILE A 465 -5.47 -7.81 -19.11
C ILE A 465 -5.41 -6.81 -20.27
N SER A 466 -5.23 -7.29 -21.50
CA SER A 466 -5.27 -6.45 -22.69
C SER A 466 -6.68 -5.94 -22.98
N LYS A 467 -7.72 -6.75 -22.75
CA LYS A 467 -9.13 -6.31 -22.86
C LYS A 467 -9.42 -5.22 -21.82
N GLU A 468 -9.08 -5.47 -20.57
CA GLU A 468 -9.25 -4.49 -19.48
C GLU A 468 -8.47 -3.19 -19.74
N MET A 469 -7.27 -3.28 -20.35
CA MET A 469 -6.48 -2.12 -20.75
C MET A 469 -7.21 -1.26 -21.78
N ASN A 470 -7.83 -1.89 -22.79
CA ASN A 470 -8.59 -1.18 -23.83
C ASN A 470 -9.83 -0.50 -23.25
N GLU A 471 -10.53 -1.15 -22.31
CA GLU A 471 -11.67 -0.55 -21.61
C GLU A 471 -11.23 0.69 -20.80
N ARG A 472 -10.10 0.62 -20.08
CA ARG A 472 -9.58 1.78 -19.34
C ARG A 472 -9.15 2.92 -20.25
N GLU A 473 -8.64 2.63 -21.44
CA GLU A 473 -8.33 3.63 -22.45
C GLU A 473 -9.61 4.32 -22.93
N LEU A 474 -10.62 3.53 -23.31
CA LEU A 474 -11.90 4.02 -23.80
C LEU A 474 -12.59 4.94 -22.77
N PHE A 475 -12.59 4.54 -21.49
CA PHE A 475 -13.23 5.29 -20.41
C PHE A 475 -12.32 6.33 -19.75
N ASN A 476 -11.13 6.57 -20.27
CA ASN A 476 -10.18 7.54 -19.72
C ASN A 476 -9.82 7.28 -18.23
N TYR A 477 -9.59 6.02 -17.84
CA TYR A 477 -9.11 5.65 -16.51
C TYR A 477 -7.58 5.56 -16.44
N SER A 478 -7.03 5.42 -15.23
CA SER A 478 -5.62 5.09 -15.03
C SER A 478 -5.33 3.69 -15.63
N PRO A 479 -4.23 3.52 -16.40
CA PRO A 479 -3.03 4.36 -16.49
C PRO A 479 -3.06 5.45 -17.57
N PHE A 480 -4.10 5.63 -18.37
CA PHE A 480 -4.14 6.59 -19.49
C PHE A 480 -4.34 8.03 -19.02
N LYS A 481 -5.23 8.27 -18.07
CA LYS A 481 -5.43 9.55 -17.40
C LYS A 481 -5.05 9.45 -15.92
N ARG A 482 -4.78 10.59 -15.30
CA ARG A 482 -4.64 10.71 -13.86
C ARG A 482 -6.03 10.86 -13.24
N LEU A 483 -6.47 9.89 -12.47
CA LEU A 483 -7.73 9.97 -11.74
C LEU A 483 -7.50 10.58 -10.36
N ILE A 484 -8.28 11.59 -9.99
CA ILE A 484 -8.29 12.17 -8.65
C ILE A 484 -9.72 12.07 -8.12
N SER A 485 -9.88 11.44 -6.97
CA SER A 485 -11.12 11.42 -6.21
C SER A 485 -11.06 12.42 -5.08
N LEU A 486 -12.05 13.30 -5.00
CA LEU A 486 -12.26 14.19 -3.87
C LEU A 486 -13.47 13.67 -3.10
N GLU A 487 -13.27 13.33 -1.83
CA GLU A 487 -14.29 12.79 -0.95
C GLU A 487 -14.52 13.73 0.23
N LEU A 488 -15.75 14.17 0.39
CA LEU A 488 -16.17 15.00 1.50
C LEU A 488 -16.98 14.16 2.48
N SER A 489 -16.61 14.21 3.75
CA SER A 489 -17.34 13.55 4.82
C SER A 489 -17.71 14.53 5.92
N SER A 490 -18.93 14.45 6.43
CA SER A 490 -19.42 15.22 7.58
C SER A 490 -20.47 14.42 8.33
N LYS A 491 -20.81 14.88 9.52
CA LYS A 491 -21.93 14.34 10.30
C LYS A 491 -23.30 14.80 9.77
N LYS A 492 -23.35 15.95 9.10
CA LYS A 492 -24.59 16.55 8.56
C LYS A 492 -24.61 16.45 7.04
N LYS A 493 -25.69 15.90 6.48
CA LYS A 493 -25.86 15.66 5.04
C LYS A 493 -25.90 16.98 4.24
N ASP A 494 -26.61 17.98 4.72
CA ASP A 494 -26.80 19.24 4.01
C ASP A 494 -25.48 20.05 3.92
N ASP A 495 -24.64 20.00 4.97
CA ASP A 495 -23.32 20.61 4.95
C ASP A 495 -22.40 19.95 3.89
N ILE A 496 -22.52 18.62 3.72
CA ILE A 496 -21.74 17.88 2.71
C ILE A 496 -22.15 18.30 1.30
N LEU A 497 -23.46 18.39 1.03
CA LEU A 497 -24.01 18.81 -0.26
C LEU A 497 -23.54 20.21 -0.60
N SER A 498 -23.82 21.19 0.26
CA SER A 498 -23.47 22.61 0.04
C SER A 498 -21.95 22.79 -0.19
N LYS A 499 -21.12 22.11 0.60
CA LYS A 499 -19.66 22.17 0.43
C LYS A 499 -19.22 21.48 -0.86
N GLY A 500 -19.79 20.31 -1.16
CA GLY A 500 -19.49 19.52 -2.36
C GLY A 500 -19.82 20.26 -3.64
N ASP A 501 -21.01 20.83 -3.73
CA ASP A 501 -21.45 21.63 -4.88
C ASP A 501 -20.61 22.90 -5.05
N THR A 502 -20.26 23.56 -3.94
CA THR A 502 -19.36 24.72 -3.96
C THR A 502 -17.99 24.34 -4.54
N LEU A 503 -17.40 23.23 -4.07
CA LEU A 503 -16.11 22.74 -4.56
C LEU A 503 -16.18 22.33 -6.02
N TYR A 504 -17.22 21.58 -6.42
CA TYR A 504 -17.44 21.15 -7.79
C TYR A 504 -17.51 22.35 -8.74
N ASN A 505 -18.34 23.34 -8.43
CA ASN A 505 -18.53 24.52 -9.28
C ASN A 505 -17.26 25.36 -9.37
N GLN A 506 -16.51 25.55 -8.28
CA GLN A 506 -15.24 26.28 -8.29
C GLN A 506 -14.19 25.59 -9.17
N ILE A 507 -14.07 24.26 -9.08
CA ILE A 507 -13.14 23.51 -9.92
C ILE A 507 -13.60 23.54 -11.38
N LYS A 508 -14.89 23.29 -11.65
CA LYS A 508 -15.46 23.29 -13.00
C LYS A 508 -15.22 24.62 -13.74
N ASN A 509 -15.38 25.74 -13.05
CA ASN A 509 -15.16 27.07 -13.63
C ASN A 509 -13.68 27.36 -13.96
N LYS A 510 -12.73 26.65 -13.35
CA LYS A 510 -11.28 26.77 -13.59
C LYS A 510 -10.73 25.85 -14.66
N PHE A 511 -11.45 24.74 -14.95
CA PHE A 511 -11.01 23.69 -15.86
C PHE A 511 -12.02 23.49 -16.99
N SER A 512 -11.78 24.13 -18.15
CA SER A 512 -12.55 23.91 -19.38
C SER A 512 -12.18 22.61 -20.12
N PHE A 513 -11.08 21.95 -19.74
CA PHE A 513 -10.45 20.82 -20.48
C PHE A 513 -10.19 19.57 -19.62
N CYS A 514 -10.86 19.45 -18.48
CA CYS A 514 -10.75 18.31 -17.59
C CYS A 514 -12.13 17.65 -17.47
N ASP A 515 -12.18 16.33 -17.59
CA ASP A 515 -13.40 15.58 -17.30
C ASP A 515 -13.65 15.60 -15.79
N ILE A 516 -14.65 16.36 -15.39
CA ILE A 516 -15.08 16.47 -13.99
C ILE A 516 -16.44 15.80 -13.86
N THR A 517 -16.52 14.75 -13.05
CA THR A 517 -17.76 14.02 -12.80
C THR A 517 -18.19 14.28 -11.35
N ASN A 518 -19.39 14.84 -11.19
CA ASN A 518 -20.04 14.90 -9.89
C ASN A 518 -20.84 13.61 -9.67
N VAL A 519 -20.37 12.76 -8.76
CA VAL A 519 -21.06 11.53 -8.37
C VAL A 519 -22.17 11.82 -7.35
N GLY A 520 -22.06 12.94 -6.63
CA GLY A 520 -23.00 13.31 -5.58
C GLY A 520 -22.80 12.48 -4.31
N LEU A 521 -23.91 12.24 -3.60
CA LEU A 521 -23.91 11.50 -2.34
C LEU A 521 -23.92 9.99 -2.58
N ILE A 522 -22.98 9.31 -1.92
CA ILE A 522 -22.89 7.85 -1.89
C ILE A 522 -22.84 7.35 -0.45
N LYS A 523 -23.33 6.13 -0.18
CA LYS A 523 -23.08 5.41 1.07
C LYS A 523 -21.80 4.59 0.93
N SER A 524 -20.85 4.78 1.81
CA SER A 524 -19.61 3.99 1.86
C SER A 524 -19.25 3.68 3.31
N ARG A 525 -19.09 2.39 3.63
CA ARG A 525 -18.76 1.90 4.97
C ARG A 525 -19.64 2.52 6.08
N GLY A 526 -20.94 2.61 5.85
CA GLY A 526 -21.90 3.17 6.80
C GLY A 526 -21.89 4.70 6.93
N LYS A 527 -21.08 5.42 6.15
CA LYS A 527 -21.01 6.88 6.12
C LYS A 527 -21.58 7.43 4.81
N ILE A 528 -22.13 8.64 4.86
CA ILE A 528 -22.52 9.40 3.68
C ILE A 528 -21.31 10.23 3.25
N ILE A 529 -20.94 10.12 1.98
CA ILE A 529 -19.80 10.81 1.38
C ILE A 529 -20.28 11.48 0.10
N TYR A 530 -19.90 12.74 -0.11
CA TYR A 530 -20.04 13.41 -1.41
C TYR A 530 -18.75 13.20 -2.21
N LYS A 531 -18.88 12.77 -3.46
CA LYS A 531 -17.73 12.34 -4.26
C LYS A 531 -17.65 13.07 -5.60
N ILE A 532 -16.45 13.57 -5.93
CA ILE A 532 -16.12 14.19 -7.21
C ILE A 532 -14.94 13.46 -7.82
N TYR A 533 -15.02 13.11 -9.10
CA TYR A 533 -13.89 12.59 -9.87
C TYR A 533 -13.36 13.62 -10.86
N LEU A 534 -12.04 13.67 -10.98
CA LEU A 534 -11.30 14.50 -11.92
C LEU A 534 -10.37 13.60 -12.73
N LYS A 535 -10.49 13.65 -14.07
CA LYS A 535 -9.61 12.92 -14.98
C LYS A 535 -8.68 13.92 -15.68
N LEU A 536 -7.40 13.88 -15.34
CA LEU A 536 -6.39 14.83 -15.84
C LEU A 536 -5.46 14.17 -16.86
N ASP A 537 -5.04 14.92 -17.86
CA ASP A 537 -3.96 14.50 -18.75
C ASP A 537 -2.66 14.27 -17.98
N ARG A 538 -1.94 13.19 -18.29
CA ARG A 538 -0.68 12.86 -17.60
C ARG A 538 0.51 13.70 -18.08
N VAL A 539 0.42 14.27 -19.29
CA VAL A 539 1.53 14.96 -19.95
C VAL A 539 1.36 16.48 -19.90
N ARG A 540 0.19 16.97 -20.29
CA ARG A 540 -0.05 18.43 -20.40
C ARG A 540 -0.45 19.02 -19.05
N ASN A 541 0.32 20.03 -18.60
CA ASN A 541 -0.02 20.90 -17.47
C ASN A 541 -0.39 20.18 -16.16
N LEU A 542 -0.03 18.89 -16.00
CA LEU A 542 -0.45 18.10 -14.83
C LEU A 542 -0.07 18.76 -13.50
N ARG A 543 1.17 19.29 -13.37
CA ARG A 543 1.62 20.00 -12.15
C ARG A 543 0.82 21.27 -11.91
N LYS A 544 0.57 22.07 -12.95
CA LYS A 544 -0.23 23.29 -12.89
C LYS A 544 -1.66 22.99 -12.47
N ASN A 545 -2.29 22.01 -13.11
CA ASN A 545 -3.66 21.59 -12.81
C ASN A 545 -3.80 21.09 -11.38
N LYS A 546 -2.88 20.24 -10.90
CA LYS A 546 -2.85 19.80 -9.51
C LYS A 546 -2.72 20.94 -8.52
N LYS A 547 -1.88 21.94 -8.82
CA LYS A 547 -1.73 23.12 -7.97
C LYS A 547 -3.03 23.90 -7.87
N ILE A 548 -3.72 24.13 -8.98
CA ILE A 548 -5.02 24.83 -9.01
C ILE A 548 -6.07 24.05 -8.18
N ILE A 549 -6.16 22.72 -8.35
CA ILE A 549 -7.08 21.88 -7.56
C ILE A 549 -6.78 22.04 -6.07
N PHE A 550 -5.51 21.98 -5.69
CA PHE A 550 -5.10 22.12 -4.29
C PHE A 550 -5.44 23.49 -3.71
N GLU A 551 -5.25 24.56 -4.49
CA GLU A 551 -5.60 25.92 -4.09
C GLU A 551 -7.12 26.07 -3.88
N GLU A 552 -7.96 25.52 -4.77
CA GLU A 552 -9.43 25.57 -4.62
C GLU A 552 -9.89 24.76 -3.40
N ILE A 553 -9.30 23.59 -3.14
CA ILE A 553 -9.56 22.81 -1.93
C ILE A 553 -9.22 23.63 -0.67
N ILE A 554 -8.08 24.33 -0.66
CA ILE A 554 -7.69 25.18 0.47
C ILE A 554 -8.68 26.34 0.65
N LYS A 555 -9.11 26.99 -0.42
CA LYS A 555 -10.10 28.09 -0.37
C LYS A 555 -11.41 27.63 0.24
N VAL A 556 -11.97 26.51 -0.25
CA VAL A 556 -13.22 25.95 0.28
C VAL A 556 -13.09 25.55 1.74
N ASN A 557 -11.95 24.97 2.13
CA ASN A 557 -11.70 24.60 3.53
C ASN A 557 -11.58 25.78 4.49
N ARG A 558 -11.20 26.96 3.98
CA ARG A 558 -11.10 28.21 4.78
C ARG A 558 -12.42 28.93 4.96
N MET A 559 -13.47 28.57 4.23
CA MET A 559 -14.79 29.18 4.40
C MET A 559 -15.37 28.80 5.76
N LYS A 560 -15.66 29.80 6.60
CA LYS A 560 -16.15 29.60 8.00
C LYS A 560 -17.35 28.65 8.09
N LYS A 561 -18.27 28.73 7.12
CA LYS A 561 -19.46 27.86 7.05
C LYS A 561 -19.16 26.37 6.88
N PHE A 562 -17.90 25.99 6.53
CA PHE A 562 -17.49 24.61 6.23
C PHE A 562 -16.39 24.07 7.14
N ASN A 563 -16.13 24.70 8.29
CA ASN A 563 -14.95 24.42 9.13
C ASN A 563 -14.82 22.97 9.62
N ASN A 564 -15.92 22.22 9.71
CA ASN A 564 -15.93 20.88 10.30
C ASN A 564 -15.92 19.73 9.26
N ASN A 565 -15.83 20.05 7.97
CA ASN A 565 -15.96 19.05 6.91
C ASN A 565 -14.59 18.74 6.31
N LEU A 566 -14.14 17.51 6.44
CA LEU A 566 -12.86 17.05 5.90
C LEU A 566 -13.00 16.71 4.41
N ILE A 567 -12.12 17.28 3.58
CA ILE A 567 -11.93 16.85 2.19
C ILE A 567 -10.74 15.89 2.15
N THR A 568 -10.99 14.66 1.74
CA THR A 568 -9.96 13.66 1.50
C THR A 568 -9.67 13.58 0.01
N ILE A 569 -8.40 13.55 -0.33
CA ILE A 569 -7.91 13.47 -1.71
C ILE A 569 -7.33 12.09 -1.94
N ASP A 570 -7.74 11.45 -3.02
CA ASP A 570 -7.18 10.17 -3.44
C ASP A 570 -6.76 10.24 -4.91
N VAL A 571 -5.48 10.04 -5.15
CA VAL A 571 -4.89 10.08 -6.50
C VAL A 571 -4.69 8.64 -6.96
N ASP A 572 -5.27 8.29 -8.11
CA ASP A 572 -5.38 6.93 -8.65
C ASP A 572 -5.93 5.95 -7.58
N PRO A 573 -7.19 6.16 -7.14
CA PRO A 573 -7.82 5.43 -6.05
C PRO A 573 -7.97 3.93 -6.31
#